data_ebc772f9b3194f30d8791e9a2e198acd
#
_entry.id   ebc772f9b3194f30d8791e9a2e198acd
#
_cell.length_a   1.000
_cell.length_b   1.000
_cell.length_c   1.000
_cell.angle_alpha   90.00
_cell.angle_beta   90.00
_cell.angle_gamma   90.00
#
_symmetry.space_group_name_H-M   'P 1'
#
loop_
_entity.id
_entity.type
_entity.pdbx_description
1 polymer ?
#
loop_
_entity_poly.entity_id
_entity_poly.type
_entity_poly.pdbx_seq_one_letter_code
_entity_poly.pdbx_strand_id
1 'polypeptide(L)'
;DPNVIHVDGSVDPLRDIETINLELIFSDIELIDRRIAKMGKGAASNKALAKELNILKAVKEHLENGNLAKSFECEDEEEQAFVASLDLLTWKPVIFAANVGEDDLSDDGASNPHVQAVRKFAAENDSEVFVVCAQIEEEISELDDDEKKMFLDDLGLKESGLDKLIAASYRLLGLISYLTAGEKETRAWTIKVGTKAPQAAGKIHSDFERGFIKAEVVNYKDLLDCGSYNGAKEKGLVRMEGKDYVMKDGDVVLFRFNV
;
A
#
# COMPACT_ATOMS: atom_id res chain seq x y z
N ASP A 1 -12.26 10.55 18.66
CA ASP A 1 -11.65 11.53 19.57
C ASP A 1 -12.69 12.63 19.88
N PRO A 2 -13.07 12.84 21.15
CA PRO A 2 -14.06 13.85 21.54
C PRO A 2 -13.57 15.29 21.35
N ASN A 3 -12.27 15.50 21.19
CA ASN A 3 -11.67 16.82 20.98
C ASN A 3 -11.72 17.27 19.51
N VAL A 4 -12.06 16.36 18.58
CA VAL A 4 -12.21 16.70 17.16
C VAL A 4 -13.63 17.18 16.89
N ILE A 5 -13.74 18.37 16.31
CA ILE A 5 -15.04 18.96 15.94
C ILE A 5 -15.57 18.24 14.71
N HIS A 6 -16.80 17.67 14.82
CA HIS A 6 -17.50 17.08 13.70
C HIS A 6 -18.44 18.10 13.05
N VAL A 7 -18.37 18.25 11.74
CA VAL A 7 -19.18 19.21 10.96
C VAL A 7 -20.68 18.95 11.18
N ASP A 8 -21.08 17.68 11.24
CA ASP A 8 -22.47 17.26 11.41
C ASP A 8 -22.92 17.14 12.89
N GLY A 9 -22.10 17.59 13.84
CA GLY A 9 -22.42 17.68 15.26
C GLY A 9 -22.51 16.35 16.02
N SER A 10 -22.30 15.20 15.33
CA SER A 10 -22.27 13.87 15.97
C SER A 10 -21.22 12.98 15.30
N VAL A 11 -20.59 12.10 16.10
CA VAL A 11 -19.66 11.10 15.61
C VAL A 11 -20.46 9.95 14.97
N ASP A 12 -20.31 9.76 13.66
CA ASP A 12 -20.86 8.61 12.93
C ASP A 12 -19.92 8.28 11.77
N PRO A 13 -18.93 7.39 11.99
CA PRO A 13 -17.92 7.10 11.00
C PRO A 13 -18.47 6.42 9.74
N LEU A 14 -19.58 5.67 9.82
CA LEU A 14 -20.15 5.04 8.63
C LEU A 14 -20.82 6.07 7.72
N ARG A 15 -21.58 7.00 8.28
CA ARG A 15 -22.12 8.14 7.54
C ARG A 15 -21.00 8.96 6.89
N ASP A 16 -19.94 9.22 7.61
CA ASP A 16 -18.83 10.03 7.11
C ASP A 16 -18.11 9.30 5.95
N ILE A 17 -17.93 7.97 6.06
CA ILE A 17 -17.40 7.14 4.96
C ILE A 17 -18.32 7.17 3.73
N GLU A 18 -19.63 7.03 3.93
CA GLU A 18 -20.60 7.10 2.82
C GLU A 18 -20.57 8.46 2.12
N THR A 19 -20.49 9.55 2.90
CA THR A 19 -20.39 10.92 2.34
C THR A 19 -19.16 11.08 1.48
N ILE A 20 -17.98 10.68 1.97
CA ILE A 20 -16.72 10.74 1.21
C ILE A 20 -16.78 9.84 -0.02
N ASN A 21 -17.32 8.63 0.09
CA ASN A 21 -17.46 7.73 -1.06
C ASN A 21 -18.34 8.36 -2.15
N LEU A 22 -19.43 9.04 -1.81
CA LEU A 22 -20.26 9.75 -2.78
C LEU A 22 -19.51 10.89 -3.45
N GLU A 23 -18.73 11.67 -2.72
CA GLU A 23 -17.90 12.73 -3.31
C GLU A 23 -16.87 12.18 -4.30
N LEU A 24 -16.21 11.06 -3.96
CA LEU A 24 -15.26 10.37 -4.84
C LEU A 24 -15.97 9.83 -6.11
N ILE A 25 -17.15 9.23 -5.94
CA ILE A 25 -17.98 8.76 -7.06
C ILE A 25 -18.33 9.90 -8.03
N PHE A 26 -18.77 11.06 -7.52
CA PHE A 26 -19.08 12.21 -8.36
C PHE A 26 -17.85 12.72 -9.13
N SER A 27 -16.70 12.75 -8.49
CA SER A 27 -15.43 13.09 -9.15
C SER A 27 -15.10 12.13 -10.30
N ASP A 28 -15.28 10.81 -10.06
CA ASP A 28 -15.02 9.78 -11.07
C ASP A 28 -16.00 9.87 -12.24
N ILE A 29 -17.29 10.10 -11.96
CA ILE A 29 -18.32 10.33 -13.01
C ILE A 29 -17.94 11.52 -13.90
N GLU A 30 -17.51 12.62 -13.29
CA GLU A 30 -17.08 13.81 -14.06
C GLU A 30 -15.88 13.50 -14.96
N LEU A 31 -14.92 12.70 -14.47
CA LEU A 31 -13.76 12.27 -15.26
C LEU A 31 -14.21 11.41 -16.45
N ILE A 32 -15.11 10.45 -16.23
CA ILE A 32 -15.64 9.57 -17.27
C ILE A 32 -16.42 10.39 -18.30
N ASP A 33 -17.26 11.32 -17.89
CA ASP A 33 -18.03 12.18 -18.80
C ASP A 33 -17.12 12.99 -19.72
N ARG A 34 -16.04 13.56 -19.19
CA ARG A 34 -15.03 14.26 -19.99
C ARG A 34 -14.36 13.33 -21.01
N ARG A 35 -14.09 12.06 -20.66
CA ARG A 35 -13.51 11.06 -21.58
C ARG A 35 -14.53 10.68 -22.68
N ILE A 36 -15.77 10.39 -22.31
CA ILE A 36 -16.85 10.07 -23.26
C ILE A 36 -17.03 11.20 -24.27
N ALA A 37 -17.07 12.47 -23.83
CA ALA A 37 -17.23 13.64 -24.71
C ALA A 37 -16.07 13.76 -25.70
N LYS A 38 -14.84 13.43 -25.35
CA LYS A 38 -13.68 13.43 -26.24
C LYS A 38 -13.73 12.30 -27.28
N MET A 39 -14.22 11.12 -26.88
CA MET A 39 -14.23 9.92 -27.73
C MET A 39 -15.40 9.90 -28.75
N GLY A 40 -16.50 10.57 -28.44
CA GLY A 40 -17.78 10.42 -29.15
C GLY A 40 -17.75 10.60 -30.67
N LYS A 41 -16.82 11.38 -31.23
CA LYS A 41 -16.67 11.58 -32.69
C LYS A 41 -15.81 10.51 -33.36
N GLY A 42 -14.95 9.83 -32.66
CA GLY A 42 -14.03 8.79 -33.18
C GLY A 42 -14.59 7.37 -33.08
N ALA A 43 -15.44 7.11 -32.09
CA ALA A 43 -15.97 5.78 -31.81
C ALA A 43 -16.85 5.20 -32.93
N ALA A 44 -17.49 6.04 -33.73
CA ALA A 44 -18.35 5.63 -34.89
C ALA A 44 -17.54 4.95 -36.02
N SER A 45 -16.25 5.25 -36.13
CA SER A 45 -15.38 4.76 -37.20
C SER A 45 -14.30 3.76 -36.73
N ASN A 46 -14.18 3.51 -35.41
CA ASN A 46 -13.15 2.65 -34.84
C ASN A 46 -13.76 1.67 -33.82
N LYS A 47 -13.70 0.37 -34.14
CA LYS A 47 -14.27 -0.70 -33.29
C LYS A 47 -13.64 -0.76 -31.90
N ALA A 48 -12.34 -0.51 -31.76
CA ALA A 48 -11.66 -0.50 -30.46
C ALA A 48 -12.17 0.66 -29.58
N LEU A 49 -12.25 1.87 -30.15
CA LEU A 49 -12.81 3.03 -29.42
C LEU A 49 -14.30 2.83 -29.08
N ALA A 50 -15.06 2.10 -29.92
CA ALA A 50 -16.44 1.75 -29.59
C ALA A 50 -16.54 0.80 -28.38
N LYS A 51 -15.64 -0.20 -28.28
CA LYS A 51 -15.54 -1.08 -27.11
C LYS A 51 -15.24 -0.27 -25.84
N GLU A 52 -14.19 0.55 -25.87
CA GLU A 52 -13.81 1.42 -24.75
C GLU A 52 -14.96 2.37 -24.33
N LEU A 53 -15.69 2.93 -25.29
CA LEU A 53 -16.83 3.80 -25.00
C LEU A 53 -17.97 3.06 -24.29
N ASN A 54 -18.20 1.79 -24.64
CA ASN A 54 -19.21 0.97 -23.97
C ASN A 54 -18.79 0.65 -22.54
N ILE A 55 -17.50 0.33 -22.31
CA ILE A 55 -16.96 0.11 -20.97
C ILE A 55 -17.11 1.37 -20.11
N LEU A 56 -16.73 2.54 -20.64
CA LEU A 56 -16.90 3.81 -19.92
C LEU A 56 -18.36 4.07 -19.51
N LYS A 57 -19.33 3.76 -20.39
CA LYS A 57 -20.76 3.91 -20.06
C LYS A 57 -21.21 2.93 -18.98
N ALA A 58 -20.75 1.67 -19.04
CA ALA A 58 -21.08 0.66 -18.04
C ALA A 58 -20.49 1.01 -16.66
N VAL A 59 -19.22 1.45 -16.61
CA VAL A 59 -18.61 1.92 -15.37
C VAL A 59 -19.32 3.16 -14.82
N LYS A 60 -19.71 4.11 -15.70
CA LYS A 60 -20.49 5.27 -15.29
C LYS A 60 -21.83 4.87 -14.66
N GLU A 61 -22.59 4.00 -15.30
CA GLU A 61 -23.87 3.50 -14.78
C GLU A 61 -23.69 2.80 -13.40
N HIS A 62 -22.61 2.02 -13.24
CA HIS A 62 -22.25 1.38 -11.98
C HIS A 62 -22.03 2.41 -10.86
N LEU A 63 -21.29 3.50 -11.16
CA LEU A 63 -21.05 4.61 -10.24
C LEU A 63 -22.33 5.41 -9.94
N GLU A 64 -23.18 5.69 -10.94
CA GLU A 64 -24.46 6.39 -10.77
C GLU A 64 -25.43 5.62 -9.86
N ASN A 65 -25.31 4.29 -9.79
CA ASN A 65 -26.02 3.45 -8.86
C ASN A 65 -25.43 3.46 -7.42
N GLY A 66 -24.44 4.32 -7.15
CA GLY A 66 -23.80 4.46 -5.83
C GLY A 66 -22.73 3.42 -5.50
N ASN A 67 -22.30 2.62 -6.47
CA ASN A 67 -21.27 1.62 -6.28
C ASN A 67 -19.86 2.19 -6.55
N LEU A 68 -18.86 1.74 -5.81
CA LEU A 68 -17.47 2.12 -6.05
C LEU A 68 -16.93 1.40 -7.30
N ALA A 69 -16.06 2.06 -8.08
CA ALA A 69 -15.49 1.46 -9.29
C ALA A 69 -14.79 0.12 -9.02
N LYS A 70 -14.16 -0.06 -7.84
CA LYS A 70 -13.49 -1.33 -7.46
C LYS A 70 -14.41 -2.54 -7.42
N SER A 71 -15.73 -2.35 -7.29
CA SER A 71 -16.74 -3.42 -7.32
C SER A 71 -17.30 -3.67 -8.72
N PHE A 72 -16.80 -2.97 -9.76
CA PHE A 72 -17.18 -3.22 -11.15
C PHE A 72 -16.57 -4.53 -11.63
N GLU A 73 -17.42 -5.44 -12.10
CA GLU A 73 -17.00 -6.73 -12.65
C GLU A 73 -16.59 -6.59 -14.11
N CYS A 74 -15.32 -6.75 -14.40
CA CYS A 74 -14.77 -6.72 -15.76
C CYS A 74 -14.95 -8.09 -16.46
N GLU A 75 -15.27 -8.10 -17.75
CA GLU A 75 -15.49 -9.33 -18.53
C GLU A 75 -14.17 -10.08 -18.81
N ASP A 76 -13.08 -9.35 -18.99
CA ASP A 76 -11.76 -9.91 -19.34
C ASP A 76 -10.61 -9.06 -18.79
N GLU A 77 -9.37 -9.57 -18.91
CA GLU A 77 -8.15 -8.88 -18.47
C GLU A 77 -7.90 -7.56 -19.24
N GLU A 78 -8.33 -7.46 -20.49
CA GLU A 78 -8.17 -6.26 -21.32
C GLU A 78 -9.07 -5.14 -20.77
N GLU A 79 -10.31 -5.47 -20.43
CA GLU A 79 -11.25 -4.55 -19.79
C GLU A 79 -10.76 -4.11 -18.42
N GLN A 80 -10.27 -5.04 -17.60
CA GLN A 80 -9.69 -4.72 -16.30
C GLN A 80 -8.49 -3.77 -16.43
N ALA A 81 -7.59 -4.03 -17.39
CA ALA A 81 -6.46 -3.15 -17.65
C ALA A 81 -6.90 -1.76 -18.13
N PHE A 82 -7.95 -1.70 -18.96
CA PHE A 82 -8.51 -0.43 -19.42
C PHE A 82 -9.12 0.36 -18.26
N VAL A 83 -9.99 -0.26 -17.43
CA VAL A 83 -10.59 0.40 -16.26
C VAL A 83 -9.52 0.87 -15.28
N ALA A 84 -8.52 0.07 -15.00
CA ALA A 84 -7.38 0.46 -14.17
C ALA A 84 -6.61 1.65 -14.72
N SER A 85 -6.53 1.78 -16.07
CA SER A 85 -5.88 2.92 -16.75
C SER A 85 -6.65 4.23 -16.65
N LEU A 86 -7.91 4.20 -16.22
CA LEU A 86 -8.73 5.41 -16.04
C LEU A 86 -8.27 6.23 -14.83
N ASP A 87 -7.56 5.61 -13.90
CA ASP A 87 -7.07 6.22 -12.65
C ASP A 87 -8.19 6.79 -11.77
N LEU A 88 -9.32 6.08 -11.73
CA LEU A 88 -10.49 6.45 -10.93
C LEU A 88 -10.14 6.40 -9.43
N LEU A 89 -10.67 7.35 -8.66
CA LEU A 89 -10.44 7.44 -7.22
C LEU A 89 -11.04 6.23 -6.50
N THR A 90 -12.27 5.84 -6.88
CA THR A 90 -12.99 4.72 -6.28
C THR A 90 -12.53 3.33 -6.76
N TRP A 91 -11.58 3.27 -7.71
CA TRP A 91 -10.88 2.04 -8.11
C TRP A 91 -9.71 1.73 -7.19
N LYS A 92 -9.16 2.75 -6.55
CA LYS A 92 -7.97 2.60 -5.70
C LYS A 92 -8.29 1.86 -4.41
N PRO A 93 -7.38 1.00 -3.92
CA PRO A 93 -7.53 0.38 -2.61
C PRO A 93 -7.47 1.45 -1.51
N VAL A 94 -8.20 1.22 -0.42
CA VAL A 94 -8.38 2.17 0.68
C VAL A 94 -7.92 1.56 2.00
N ILE A 95 -7.29 2.37 2.84
CA ILE A 95 -7.03 2.10 4.26
C ILE A 95 -7.83 3.09 5.09
N PHE A 96 -8.49 2.61 6.14
CA PHE A 96 -9.17 3.45 7.10
C PHE A 96 -8.28 3.71 8.32
N ALA A 97 -8.02 4.98 8.62
CA ALA A 97 -7.36 5.42 9.84
C ALA A 97 -8.44 5.81 10.87
N ALA A 98 -8.66 4.97 11.87
CA ALA A 98 -9.57 5.27 12.95
C ALA A 98 -8.86 6.17 13.98
N ASN A 99 -9.13 7.48 13.93
CA ASN A 99 -8.58 8.44 14.88
C ASN A 99 -9.37 8.43 16.19
N VAL A 100 -8.75 7.92 17.25
CA VAL A 100 -9.37 7.72 18.57
C VAL A 100 -8.72 8.60 19.64
N GLY A 101 -9.31 8.63 20.84
CA GLY A 101 -8.65 9.19 22.01
C GLY A 101 -7.56 8.26 22.57
N GLU A 102 -6.71 8.77 23.44
CA GLU A 102 -5.61 8.02 24.07
C GLU A 102 -6.09 6.76 24.78
N ASP A 103 -7.21 6.84 25.49
CA ASP A 103 -7.79 5.72 26.25
C ASP A 103 -8.09 4.48 25.40
N ASP A 104 -8.37 4.67 24.11
CA ASP A 104 -8.70 3.59 23.18
C ASP A 104 -7.47 2.95 22.53
N LEU A 105 -6.25 3.50 22.73
CA LEU A 105 -5.03 2.97 22.10
C LEU A 105 -4.57 1.65 22.70
N SER A 106 -4.73 1.48 24.02
CA SER A 106 -4.18 0.34 24.77
C SER A 106 -4.75 -1.01 24.32
N ASP A 107 -6.02 -1.04 23.86
CA ASP A 107 -6.71 -2.22 23.34
C ASP A 107 -6.90 -2.19 21.80
N ASP A 108 -6.20 -1.28 21.11
CA ASP A 108 -6.30 -1.06 19.68
C ASP A 108 -7.76 -0.74 19.25
N GLY A 109 -8.50 0.00 20.10
CA GLY A 109 -9.89 0.38 19.87
C GLY A 109 -10.89 -0.78 19.93
N ALA A 110 -10.54 -1.92 20.54
CA ALA A 110 -11.40 -3.10 20.60
C ALA A 110 -12.67 -2.86 21.38
N SER A 111 -12.64 -2.01 22.40
CA SER A 111 -13.81 -1.62 23.22
C SER A 111 -14.63 -0.49 22.60
N ASN A 112 -14.10 0.22 21.57
CA ASN A 112 -14.77 1.36 20.97
C ASN A 112 -15.77 0.91 19.88
N PRO A 113 -17.10 1.17 20.05
CA PRO A 113 -18.14 0.70 19.11
C PRO A 113 -18.00 1.32 17.72
N HIS A 114 -17.48 2.55 17.60
CA HIS A 114 -17.24 3.19 16.30
C HIS A 114 -16.10 2.51 15.54
N VAL A 115 -15.01 2.14 16.22
CA VAL A 115 -13.92 1.38 15.63
C VAL A 115 -14.41 0.02 15.15
N GLN A 116 -15.23 -0.68 15.96
CA GLN A 116 -15.79 -1.97 15.55
C GLN A 116 -16.72 -1.86 14.34
N ALA A 117 -17.52 -0.78 14.25
CA ALA A 117 -18.36 -0.52 13.08
C ALA A 117 -17.52 -0.32 11.81
N VAL A 118 -16.43 0.48 11.89
CA VAL A 118 -15.51 0.69 10.77
C VAL A 118 -14.78 -0.60 10.37
N ARG A 119 -14.33 -1.40 11.35
CA ARG A 119 -13.68 -2.70 11.07
C ARG A 119 -14.62 -3.66 10.34
N LYS A 120 -15.88 -3.73 10.76
CA LYS A 120 -16.88 -4.55 10.06
C LYS A 120 -17.08 -4.07 8.63
N PHE A 121 -17.30 -2.77 8.45
CA PHE A 121 -17.44 -2.17 7.11
C PHE A 121 -16.23 -2.43 6.23
N ALA A 122 -15.03 -2.24 6.76
CA ALA A 122 -13.77 -2.46 6.04
C ALA A 122 -13.60 -3.92 5.60
N ALA A 123 -13.92 -4.87 6.48
CA ALA A 123 -13.88 -6.31 6.16
C ALA A 123 -14.84 -6.69 5.03
N GLU A 124 -16.05 -6.09 5.01
CA GLU A 124 -17.04 -6.29 3.93
C GLU A 124 -16.59 -5.66 2.59
N ASN A 125 -15.64 -4.70 2.63
CA ASN A 125 -15.13 -3.96 1.47
C ASN A 125 -13.66 -4.28 1.13
N ASP A 126 -13.11 -5.39 1.62
CA ASP A 126 -11.72 -5.81 1.40
C ASP A 126 -10.72 -4.69 1.67
N SER A 127 -10.89 -4.01 2.81
CA SER A 127 -10.09 -2.87 3.23
C SER A 127 -9.51 -3.08 4.62
N GLU A 128 -8.36 -2.46 4.91
CA GLU A 128 -7.68 -2.54 6.20
C GLU A 128 -8.04 -1.32 7.08
N VAL A 129 -8.09 -1.54 8.40
CA VAL A 129 -8.25 -0.48 9.40
C VAL A 129 -7.05 -0.51 10.33
N PHE A 130 -6.47 0.64 10.61
CA PHE A 130 -5.54 0.81 11.73
C PHE A 130 -6.05 1.91 12.67
N VAL A 131 -5.71 1.77 13.95
CA VAL A 131 -6.10 2.70 15.00
C VAL A 131 -4.93 3.64 15.31
N VAL A 132 -5.22 4.93 15.41
CA VAL A 132 -4.26 5.99 15.67
C VAL A 132 -4.87 7.02 16.60
N CYS A 133 -4.05 7.67 17.41
CA CYS A 133 -4.41 8.91 18.09
C CYS A 133 -3.52 10.02 17.52
N ALA A 134 -4.10 10.94 16.76
CA ALA A 134 -3.35 12.00 16.11
C ALA A 134 -2.64 12.94 17.10
N GLN A 135 -3.22 13.14 18.29
CA GLN A 135 -2.59 13.93 19.35
C GLN A 135 -1.30 13.25 19.85
N ILE A 136 -1.33 11.94 20.10
CA ILE A 136 -0.14 11.17 20.52
C ILE A 136 0.92 11.18 19.42
N GLU A 137 0.52 11.06 18.14
CA GLU A 137 1.47 11.13 17.02
C GLU A 137 2.15 12.51 16.91
N GLU A 138 1.44 13.59 17.21
CA GLU A 138 2.02 14.92 17.26
C GLU A 138 3.07 15.01 18.37
N GLU A 139 2.75 14.57 19.59
CA GLU A 139 3.68 14.56 20.73
C GLU A 139 4.92 13.71 20.44
N ILE A 140 4.75 12.51 19.88
CA ILE A 140 5.86 11.61 19.51
C ILE A 140 6.76 12.22 18.42
N SER A 141 6.20 13.00 17.51
CA SER A 141 6.96 13.59 16.39
C SER A 141 8.04 14.58 16.82
N GLU A 142 7.90 15.15 18.01
CA GLU A 142 8.84 16.12 18.59
C GLU A 142 9.96 15.47 19.43
N LEU A 143 9.85 14.15 19.71
CA LEU A 143 10.77 13.40 20.55
C LEU A 143 11.93 12.80 19.73
N ASP A 144 13.07 12.62 20.39
CA ASP A 144 14.14 11.81 19.80
C ASP A 144 13.83 10.30 19.89
N ASP A 145 14.64 9.45 19.23
CA ASP A 145 14.36 8.02 19.10
C ASP A 145 14.31 7.29 20.46
N ASP A 146 15.13 7.69 21.42
CA ASP A 146 15.17 7.07 22.76
C ASP A 146 13.96 7.51 23.58
N GLU A 147 13.62 8.81 23.56
CA GLU A 147 12.45 9.38 24.20
C GLU A 147 11.15 8.81 23.62
N LYS A 148 11.06 8.70 22.27
CA LYS A 148 9.94 8.08 21.57
C LYS A 148 9.70 6.66 22.04
N LYS A 149 10.77 5.87 22.16
CA LYS A 149 10.66 4.50 22.64
C LYS A 149 10.14 4.41 24.06
N MET A 150 10.66 5.24 24.97
CA MET A 150 10.19 5.29 26.35
C MET A 150 8.71 5.69 26.43
N PHE A 151 8.29 6.68 25.65
CA PHE A 151 6.92 7.16 25.62
C PHE A 151 5.95 6.08 25.10
N LEU A 152 6.31 5.36 24.04
CA LEU A 152 5.52 4.24 23.51
C LEU A 152 5.43 3.09 24.53
N ASP A 153 6.53 2.76 25.21
CA ASP A 153 6.57 1.71 26.24
C ASP A 153 5.66 2.09 27.44
N ASP A 154 5.63 3.36 27.85
CA ASP A 154 4.76 3.86 28.93
C ASP A 154 3.26 3.76 28.57
N LEU A 155 2.93 3.97 27.29
CA LEU A 155 1.57 3.77 26.77
C LEU A 155 1.22 2.30 26.47
N GLY A 156 2.16 1.38 26.63
CA GLY A 156 1.99 -0.03 26.28
C GLY A 156 1.90 -0.30 24.77
N LEU A 157 2.39 0.63 23.95
CA LEU A 157 2.39 0.53 22.50
C LEU A 157 3.72 -0.04 21.99
N LYS A 158 3.64 -0.91 20.99
CA LYS A 158 4.83 -1.52 20.36
C LYS A 158 5.42 -0.65 19.24
N GLU A 159 4.59 0.16 18.61
CA GLU A 159 4.92 0.97 17.44
C GLU A 159 4.00 2.18 17.38
N SER A 160 4.43 3.25 16.70
CA SER A 160 3.62 4.45 16.49
C SER A 160 2.53 4.21 15.44
N GLY A 161 1.53 5.12 15.39
CA GLY A 161 0.52 5.09 14.34
C GLY A 161 1.12 5.33 12.95
N LEU A 162 2.20 6.12 12.86
CA LEU A 162 2.95 6.30 11.61
C LEU A 162 3.59 4.99 11.15
N ASP A 163 4.19 4.22 12.05
CA ASP A 163 4.77 2.90 11.71
C ASP A 163 3.68 1.93 11.22
N LYS A 164 2.51 1.91 11.90
CA LYS A 164 1.33 1.13 11.47
C LYS A 164 0.87 1.54 10.07
N LEU A 165 0.78 2.86 9.80
CA LEU A 165 0.37 3.39 8.48
C LEU A 165 1.35 2.96 7.38
N ILE A 166 2.65 3.08 7.63
CA ILE A 166 3.69 2.65 6.68
C ILE A 166 3.54 1.15 6.38
N ALA A 167 3.47 0.31 7.42
CA ALA A 167 3.35 -1.13 7.27
C ALA A 167 2.06 -1.52 6.50
N ALA A 168 0.91 -0.92 6.85
CA ALA A 168 -0.36 -1.13 6.17
C ALA A 168 -0.31 -0.69 4.70
N SER A 169 0.31 0.45 4.42
CA SER A 169 0.48 0.97 3.05
C SER A 169 1.36 0.04 2.19
N TYR A 170 2.45 -0.48 2.76
CA TYR A 170 3.30 -1.46 2.07
C TYR A 170 2.54 -2.74 1.74
N ARG A 171 1.76 -3.28 2.68
CA ARG A 171 0.91 -4.46 2.44
C ARG A 171 -0.11 -4.19 1.34
N LEU A 172 -0.85 -3.08 1.43
CA LEU A 172 -1.88 -2.71 0.47
C LEU A 172 -1.36 -2.55 -0.95
N LEU A 173 -0.18 -1.94 -1.09
CA LEU A 173 0.47 -1.71 -2.38
C LEU A 173 1.25 -2.93 -2.88
N GLY A 174 1.29 -4.02 -2.11
CA GLY A 174 2.06 -5.21 -2.42
C GLY A 174 3.57 -4.91 -2.53
N LEU A 175 4.09 -4.08 -1.63
CA LEU A 175 5.49 -3.67 -1.60
C LEU A 175 6.27 -4.47 -0.56
N ILE A 176 7.52 -4.75 -0.89
CA ILE A 176 8.54 -5.30 0.00
C ILE A 176 9.85 -4.53 -0.17
N SER A 177 10.73 -4.64 0.82
CA SER A 177 12.06 -4.04 0.77
C SER A 177 13.15 -5.10 0.84
N TYR A 178 14.12 -5.02 -0.06
CA TYR A 178 15.39 -5.71 0.09
C TYR A 178 16.50 -4.72 0.39
N LEU A 179 17.61 -5.20 0.95
CA LEU A 179 18.74 -4.40 1.39
C LEU A 179 19.98 -4.72 0.57
N THR A 180 20.76 -3.69 0.29
CA THR A 180 22.17 -3.84 -0.10
C THR A 180 23.05 -3.31 1.01
N ALA A 181 24.05 -4.07 1.43
CA ALA A 181 25.00 -3.67 2.46
C ALA A 181 26.43 -3.76 1.89
N GLY A 182 27.11 -2.64 1.86
CA GLY A 182 28.51 -2.51 1.45
C GLY A 182 29.30 -1.71 2.48
N GLU A 183 30.63 -1.63 2.28
CA GLU A 183 31.51 -0.89 3.19
C GLU A 183 31.18 0.61 3.31
N LYS A 184 30.60 1.20 2.26
CA LYS A 184 30.34 2.63 2.18
C LYS A 184 28.88 2.99 2.40
N GLU A 185 27.95 2.10 2.10
CA GLU A 185 26.53 2.38 2.09
C GLU A 185 25.72 1.11 2.42
N THR A 186 24.72 1.27 3.26
CA THR A 186 23.62 0.32 3.42
C THR A 186 22.35 1.00 2.96
N ARG A 187 21.60 0.34 2.06
CA ARG A 187 20.41 0.95 1.46
C ARG A 187 19.27 -0.06 1.32
N ALA A 188 18.05 0.41 1.63
CA ALA A 188 16.81 -0.31 1.35
C ALA A 188 16.28 0.06 -0.05
N TRP A 189 15.76 -0.94 -0.75
CA TRP A 189 15.20 -0.83 -2.10
C TRP A 189 13.80 -1.39 -2.11
N THR A 190 12.83 -0.57 -2.44
CA THR A 190 11.41 -0.97 -2.50
C THR A 190 11.08 -1.57 -3.87
N ILE A 191 10.47 -2.75 -3.84
CA ILE A 191 10.02 -3.51 -5.01
C ILE A 191 8.62 -4.08 -4.77
N LYS A 192 7.95 -4.57 -5.81
CA LYS A 192 6.68 -5.28 -5.66
C LYS A 192 6.90 -6.74 -5.25
N VAL A 193 5.96 -7.28 -4.48
CA VAL A 193 5.86 -8.72 -4.22
C VAL A 193 5.86 -9.47 -5.55
N GLY A 194 6.59 -10.58 -5.63
CA GLY A 194 6.74 -11.35 -6.87
C GLY A 194 7.86 -10.89 -7.79
N THR A 195 8.55 -9.77 -7.50
CA THR A 195 9.70 -9.31 -8.28
C THR A 195 10.84 -10.33 -8.22
N LYS A 196 11.38 -10.70 -9.39
CA LYS A 196 12.54 -11.60 -9.50
C LYS A 196 13.86 -10.86 -9.33
N ALA A 197 14.92 -11.58 -8.97
CA ALA A 197 16.25 -11.04 -8.70
C ALA A 197 16.83 -10.14 -9.81
N PRO A 198 16.70 -10.45 -11.13
CA PRO A 198 17.18 -9.55 -12.17
C PRO A 198 16.47 -8.19 -12.17
N GLN A 199 15.13 -8.17 -12.05
CA GLN A 199 14.36 -6.94 -12.02
C GLN A 199 14.65 -6.14 -10.73
N ALA A 200 14.87 -6.82 -9.59
CA ALA A 200 15.33 -6.18 -8.36
C ALA A 200 16.69 -5.51 -8.56
N ALA A 201 17.65 -6.19 -9.20
CA ALA A 201 18.95 -5.62 -9.56
C ALA A 201 18.78 -4.39 -10.48
N GLY A 202 17.81 -4.43 -11.39
CA GLY A 202 17.43 -3.32 -12.28
C GLY A 202 16.96 -2.06 -11.55
N LYS A 203 16.42 -2.19 -10.34
CA LYS A 203 16.08 -1.04 -9.48
C LYS A 203 17.31 -0.23 -9.08
N ILE A 204 18.46 -0.87 -8.97
CA ILE A 204 19.72 -0.22 -8.66
C ILE A 204 20.29 0.46 -9.92
N HIS A 205 20.41 -0.31 -11.01
CA HIS A 205 20.86 0.17 -12.30
C HIS A 205 20.48 -0.81 -13.42
N SER A 206 20.10 -0.29 -14.60
CA SER A 206 19.70 -1.11 -15.75
C SER A 206 20.77 -2.11 -16.21
N ASP A 207 22.05 -1.78 -16.04
CA ASP A 207 23.15 -2.68 -16.37
C ASP A 207 23.19 -3.91 -15.45
N PHE A 208 22.79 -3.78 -14.19
CA PHE A 208 22.71 -4.90 -13.25
C PHE A 208 21.64 -5.91 -13.67
N GLU A 209 20.53 -5.45 -14.24
CA GLU A 209 19.51 -6.33 -14.80
C GLU A 209 20.01 -7.04 -16.06
N ARG A 210 20.59 -6.29 -17.02
CA ARG A 210 21.07 -6.85 -18.29
C ARG A 210 22.21 -7.84 -18.09
N GLY A 211 23.15 -7.50 -17.23
CA GLY A 211 24.33 -8.33 -16.93
C GLY A 211 24.15 -9.32 -15.80
N PHE A 212 22.93 -9.52 -15.27
CA PHE A 212 22.68 -10.35 -14.11
C PHE A 212 23.22 -11.78 -14.27
N ILE A 213 24.03 -12.23 -13.32
CA ILE A 213 24.59 -13.58 -13.25
C ILE A 213 23.89 -14.36 -12.13
N LYS A 214 23.97 -13.86 -10.90
CA LYS A 214 23.39 -14.46 -9.69
C LYS A 214 23.28 -13.43 -8.57
N ALA A 215 22.52 -13.77 -7.54
CA ALA A 215 22.42 -13.03 -6.30
C ALA A 215 22.94 -13.88 -5.13
N GLU A 216 23.74 -13.29 -4.26
CA GLU A 216 24.07 -13.85 -2.95
C GLU A 216 23.09 -13.26 -1.97
N VAL A 217 22.23 -14.09 -1.36
CA VAL A 217 21.09 -13.65 -0.55
C VAL A 217 21.19 -14.22 0.86
N VAL A 218 21.02 -13.35 1.86
CA VAL A 218 20.85 -13.75 3.25
C VAL A 218 19.72 -12.93 3.88
N ASN A 219 18.90 -13.53 4.74
CA ASN A 219 17.89 -12.79 5.46
C ASN A 219 18.55 -11.83 6.47
N TYR A 220 18.02 -10.62 6.64
CA TYR A 220 18.62 -9.62 7.53
C TYR A 220 18.71 -10.09 8.99
N LYS A 221 17.72 -10.86 9.48
CA LYS A 221 17.75 -11.41 10.85
C LYS A 221 18.90 -12.41 11.03
N ASP A 222 19.05 -13.34 10.06
CA ASP A 222 20.15 -14.30 10.05
C ASP A 222 21.51 -13.59 10.01
N LEU A 223 21.60 -12.48 9.24
CA LEU A 223 22.82 -11.68 9.17
C LEU A 223 23.15 -11.01 10.50
N LEU A 224 22.15 -10.42 11.19
CA LEU A 224 22.32 -9.81 12.51
C LEU A 224 22.71 -10.86 13.57
N ASP A 225 22.05 -12.01 13.59
CA ASP A 225 22.33 -13.10 14.52
C ASP A 225 23.76 -13.71 14.33
N CYS A 226 24.28 -13.61 13.11
CA CYS A 226 25.64 -14.03 12.80
C CYS A 226 26.70 -12.95 13.05
N GLY A 227 26.29 -11.70 13.28
CA GLY A 227 27.16 -10.56 13.52
C GLY A 227 27.99 -10.09 12.31
N SER A 228 28.04 -10.88 11.22
CA SER A 228 28.75 -10.52 9.99
C SER A 228 28.32 -11.37 8.81
N TYR A 229 28.56 -10.84 7.59
CA TYR A 229 28.34 -11.59 6.33
C TYR A 229 29.18 -12.86 6.25
N ASN A 230 30.44 -12.83 6.70
CA ASN A 230 31.31 -14.00 6.75
C ASN A 230 30.80 -15.05 7.72
N GLY A 231 30.32 -14.65 8.91
CA GLY A 231 29.70 -15.56 9.87
C GLY A 231 28.43 -16.24 9.32
N ALA A 232 27.61 -15.50 8.59
CA ALA A 232 26.44 -16.07 7.92
C ALA A 232 26.84 -17.06 6.81
N LYS A 233 27.91 -16.77 6.08
CA LYS A 233 28.45 -17.62 5.02
C LYS A 233 29.05 -18.93 5.56
N GLU A 234 29.79 -18.87 6.66
CA GLU A 234 30.35 -20.03 7.35
C GLU A 234 29.26 -20.98 7.87
N LYS A 235 28.13 -20.41 8.31
CA LYS A 235 26.93 -21.17 8.72
C LYS A 235 26.05 -21.66 7.56
N GLY A 236 26.43 -21.37 6.31
CA GLY A 236 25.69 -21.78 5.12
C GLY A 236 24.35 -21.05 4.90
N LEU A 237 24.15 -19.88 5.54
CA LEU A 237 22.93 -19.10 5.47
C LEU A 237 22.90 -18.16 4.24
N VAL A 238 24.05 -17.91 3.62
CA VAL A 238 24.15 -17.16 2.35
C VAL A 238 23.84 -18.09 1.19
N ARG A 239 22.72 -17.87 0.54
CA ARG A 239 22.25 -18.65 -0.60
C ARG A 239 22.72 -18.04 -1.91
N MET A 240 23.00 -18.88 -2.89
CA MET A 240 23.29 -18.48 -4.28
C MET A 240 22.05 -18.65 -5.11
N GLU A 241 21.42 -17.56 -5.51
CA GLU A 241 20.16 -17.56 -6.21
C GLU A 241 20.29 -17.13 -7.67
N GLY A 242 19.53 -17.77 -8.55
CA GLY A 242 19.52 -17.52 -10.00
C GLY A 242 18.46 -16.51 -10.43
N LYS A 243 18.24 -16.46 -11.76
CA LYS A 243 17.32 -15.50 -12.40
C LYS A 243 15.85 -15.67 -11.99
N ASP A 244 15.46 -16.88 -11.58
CA ASP A 244 14.07 -17.16 -11.20
C ASP A 244 13.76 -16.97 -9.71
N TYR A 245 14.76 -16.55 -8.93
CA TYR A 245 14.55 -16.26 -7.52
C TYR A 245 13.59 -15.10 -7.35
N VAL A 246 12.51 -15.34 -6.62
CA VAL A 246 11.55 -14.32 -6.21
C VAL A 246 12.04 -13.69 -4.91
N MET A 247 12.27 -12.39 -4.94
CA MET A 247 12.76 -11.61 -3.79
C MET A 247 11.79 -11.67 -2.61
N LYS A 248 12.35 -11.73 -1.41
CA LYS A 248 11.60 -11.70 -0.15
C LYS A 248 11.88 -10.43 0.63
N ASP A 249 10.91 -10.03 1.45
CA ASP A 249 11.09 -8.90 2.35
C ASP A 249 12.24 -9.16 3.34
N GLY A 250 13.11 -8.17 3.50
CA GLY A 250 14.30 -8.28 4.36
C GLY A 250 15.45 -9.11 3.80
N ASP A 251 15.44 -9.49 2.52
CA ASP A 251 16.62 -10.06 1.88
C ASP A 251 17.76 -9.03 1.83
N VAL A 252 18.93 -9.38 2.34
CA VAL A 252 20.20 -8.65 2.14
C VAL A 252 20.92 -9.28 0.97
N VAL A 253 21.19 -8.49 -0.08
CA VAL A 253 21.57 -9.03 -1.39
C VAL A 253 22.86 -8.41 -1.92
N LEU A 254 23.73 -9.27 -2.45
CA LEU A 254 24.87 -8.88 -3.27
C LEU A 254 24.68 -9.43 -4.67
N PHE A 255 24.35 -8.54 -5.62
CA PHE A 255 24.21 -8.92 -7.03
C PHE A 255 25.56 -9.10 -7.71
N ARG A 256 25.72 -10.19 -8.44
CA ARG A 256 26.85 -10.46 -9.33
C ARG A 256 26.39 -10.29 -10.76
N PHE A 257 27.02 -9.39 -11.48
CA PHE A 257 26.68 -9.06 -12.85
C PHE A 257 27.96 -8.85 -13.68
N ASN A 258 27.82 -8.93 -14.99
CA ASN A 258 28.87 -8.63 -15.96
C ASN A 258 28.27 -7.72 -17.05
N VAL A 259 28.95 -6.60 -17.33
CA VAL A 259 28.52 -5.61 -18.34
C VAL A 259 29.56 -5.56 -19.46
#